data_2d70bbf5afc4634288fd38ff1f938a36
#
_entry.id   2d70bbf5afc4634288fd38ff1f938a36
#
_cell.length_a   1.000
_cell.length_b   1.000
_cell.length_c   1.000
_cell.angle_alpha   90.00
_cell.angle_beta   90.00
_cell.angle_gamma   90.00
#
_symmetry.space_group_name_H-M   'P 1'
#
loop_
_entity.id
_entity.type
_entity.pdbx_description
1 polymer ?
#
loop_
_entity_poly.entity_id
_entity_poly.type
_entity_poly.pdbx_seq_one_letter_code
_entity_poly.pdbx_strand_id
1 'polypeptide(L)'
;MGIVEGITEWLPISSTGHMILVEQVVKFNASEEFMSMFRVVIQLGAILAVVVLFWNKLWPFGLRHGRVCSKPAVWQLWFKVVAATLPVLIISPLDDWMEAHFYNYITVAAMLILYGVLFLVVENRRTTPRVTKLEQISYRDALLIGVWQCLAIIPGTSRSGATIVGGLLLGLSRACVAEFTFYLAIPVMAGASLLKVVKFVVGGSVMTGTEVAVLAVGCVVAFVVSLAAIRFLMDYVKRHDFKFFGAYRIVLGIIVLAVAAATAIF
;
A
#
# COMPACT_ATOMS: atom_id res chain seq x y z
N MET A 1 5.01 8.87 12.62
CA MET A 1 3.96 8.19 11.83
C MET A 1 3.99 8.62 10.35
N GLY A 2 3.68 9.88 9.97
CA GLY A 2 3.60 10.30 8.56
C GLY A 2 4.87 10.05 7.72
N ILE A 3 6.08 10.21 8.29
CA ILE A 3 7.35 9.87 7.60
C ILE A 3 7.41 8.37 7.32
N VAL A 4 7.10 7.55 8.32
CA VAL A 4 7.13 6.09 8.21
C VAL A 4 6.14 5.65 7.16
N GLU A 5 4.90 6.14 7.21
CA GLU A 5 3.86 5.85 6.23
C GLU A 5 4.29 6.24 4.81
N GLY A 6 4.77 7.48 4.64
CA GLY A 6 5.18 7.99 3.33
C GLY A 6 6.33 7.21 2.67
N ILE A 7 7.20 6.58 3.46
CA ILE A 7 8.27 5.70 2.94
C ILE A 7 7.72 4.30 2.69
N THR A 8 7.08 3.71 3.70
CA THR A 8 6.86 2.26 3.77
C THR A 8 5.63 1.78 3.02
N GLU A 9 4.70 2.69 2.70
CA GLU A 9 3.50 2.34 1.93
C GLU A 9 3.83 2.02 0.46
N TRP A 10 4.78 2.74 -0.14
CA TRP A 10 5.14 2.56 -1.54
C TRP A 10 6.21 1.49 -1.73
N LEU A 11 7.16 1.41 -0.81
CA LEU A 11 8.15 0.36 -0.81
C LEU A 11 7.50 -0.96 -0.34
N PRO A 12 7.81 -2.10 -0.98
CA PRO A 12 7.18 -3.36 -0.61
C PRO A 12 7.76 -3.96 0.69
N ILE A 13 7.82 -3.14 1.78
CA ILE A 13 8.46 -3.48 3.06
C ILE A 13 7.49 -3.54 4.25
N SER A 14 6.20 -3.28 4.03
CA SER A 14 5.10 -3.27 5.02
C SER A 14 5.10 -2.07 5.97
N SER A 15 4.20 -1.13 5.75
CA SER A 15 3.92 -0.02 6.68
C SER A 15 3.49 -0.53 8.06
N THR A 16 2.63 -1.55 8.13
CA THR A 16 2.19 -2.19 9.37
C THR A 16 3.35 -2.72 10.21
N GLY A 17 4.33 -3.38 9.56
CA GLY A 17 5.52 -3.90 10.26
C GLY A 17 6.39 -2.82 10.92
N HIS A 18 6.42 -1.62 10.32
CA HIS A 18 7.14 -0.48 10.87
C HIS A 18 6.31 0.24 11.95
N MET A 19 5.00 0.41 11.70
CA MET A 19 4.10 1.09 12.63
C MET A 19 4.05 0.40 13.98
N ILE A 20 3.98 -0.94 14.02
CA ILE A 20 3.94 -1.71 15.26
C ILE A 20 5.21 -1.51 16.13
N LEU A 21 6.36 -1.24 15.51
CA LEU A 21 7.62 -0.91 16.21
C LEU A 21 7.64 0.56 16.66
N VAL A 22 7.19 1.48 15.80
CA VAL A 22 7.16 2.92 16.12
C VAL A 22 6.21 3.22 17.27
N GLU A 23 5.09 2.52 17.36
CA GLU A 23 4.10 2.64 18.43
C GLU A 23 4.65 2.24 19.81
N GLN A 24 5.73 1.44 19.87
CA GLN A 24 6.41 1.15 21.14
C GLN A 24 7.18 2.36 21.69
N VAL A 25 7.71 3.18 20.80
CA VAL A 25 8.55 4.34 21.15
C VAL A 25 7.75 5.63 21.20
N VAL A 26 6.84 5.81 20.25
CA VAL A 26 6.03 7.03 20.10
C VAL A 26 4.62 6.74 20.62
N LYS A 27 4.42 7.04 21.91
CA LYS A 27 3.08 6.92 22.51
C LYS A 27 2.27 8.18 22.21
N PHE A 28 1.16 8.00 21.54
CA PHE A 28 0.16 9.05 21.32
C PHE A 28 -0.89 9.00 22.46
N ASN A 29 -1.15 10.14 23.06
CA ASN A 29 -2.23 10.29 24.02
C ASN A 29 -3.55 10.61 23.28
N ALA A 30 -4.08 9.62 22.57
CA ALA A 30 -5.31 9.71 21.79
C ALA A 30 -6.15 8.43 21.99
N SER A 31 -7.43 8.49 21.64
CA SER A 31 -8.31 7.31 21.74
C SER A 31 -7.90 6.21 20.74
N GLU A 32 -8.23 4.96 21.05
CA GLU A 32 -7.95 3.84 20.15
C GLU A 32 -8.72 3.99 18.82
N GLU A 33 -9.94 4.53 18.88
CA GLU A 33 -10.75 4.81 17.69
C GLU A 33 -10.09 5.83 16.79
N PHE A 34 -9.55 6.92 17.38
CA PHE A 34 -8.80 7.91 16.60
C PHE A 34 -7.55 7.29 15.99
N MET A 35 -6.78 6.51 16.75
CA MET A 35 -5.56 5.88 16.25
C MET A 35 -5.84 4.88 15.12
N SER A 36 -6.91 4.09 15.22
CA SER A 36 -7.34 3.18 14.14
C SER A 36 -7.71 3.94 12.87
N MET A 37 -8.47 5.03 12.99
CA MET A 37 -8.79 5.91 11.86
C MET A 37 -7.53 6.61 11.32
N PHE A 38 -6.69 7.17 12.19
CA PHE A 38 -5.49 7.92 11.82
C PHE A 38 -4.54 7.10 10.94
N ARG A 39 -4.23 5.85 11.33
CA ARG A 39 -3.34 4.96 10.55
C ARG A 39 -3.79 4.77 9.11
N VAL A 40 -5.10 4.77 8.87
CA VAL A 40 -5.65 4.57 7.52
C VAL A 40 -5.78 5.90 6.79
N VAL A 41 -6.21 6.96 7.47
CA VAL A 41 -6.49 8.25 6.81
C VAL A 41 -5.22 9.01 6.42
N ILE A 42 -4.09 8.84 7.13
CA ILE A 42 -2.80 9.43 6.69
C ILE A 42 -2.37 8.91 5.31
N GLN A 43 -2.85 7.73 4.89
CA GLN A 43 -2.63 7.18 3.56
C GLN A 43 -3.22 8.05 2.45
N LEU A 44 -4.24 8.86 2.74
CA LEU A 44 -4.77 9.83 1.76
C LEU A 44 -3.70 10.84 1.33
N GLY A 45 -2.86 11.28 2.28
CA GLY A 45 -1.70 12.11 1.94
C GLY A 45 -0.75 11.38 0.97
N ALA A 46 -0.46 10.12 1.27
CA ALA A 46 0.38 9.29 0.40
C ALA A 46 -0.23 9.11 -1.00
N ILE A 47 -1.53 8.82 -1.13
CA ILE A 47 -2.22 8.68 -2.43
C ILE A 47 -2.14 9.96 -3.27
N LEU A 48 -2.27 11.13 -2.64
CA LEU A 48 -2.16 12.40 -3.37
C LEU A 48 -0.80 12.54 -4.06
N ALA A 49 0.27 11.97 -3.50
CA ALA A 49 1.57 11.95 -4.15
C ALA A 49 1.56 11.16 -5.47
N VAL A 50 0.85 10.02 -5.53
CA VAL A 50 0.66 9.27 -6.78
C VAL A 50 -0.13 10.09 -7.79
N VAL A 51 -1.24 10.68 -7.36
CA VAL A 51 -2.08 11.50 -8.24
C VAL A 51 -1.28 12.66 -8.84
N VAL A 52 -0.46 13.34 -8.04
CA VAL A 52 0.37 14.47 -8.50
C VAL A 52 1.48 13.98 -9.45
N LEU A 53 2.22 12.94 -9.07
CA LEU A 53 3.34 12.43 -9.88
C LEU A 53 2.90 11.84 -11.22
N PHE A 54 1.75 11.21 -11.25
CA PHE A 54 1.25 10.51 -12.43
C PHE A 54 0.02 11.20 -13.05
N TRP A 55 -0.23 12.47 -12.73
CA TRP A 55 -1.39 13.22 -13.21
C TRP A 55 -1.65 13.07 -14.71
N ASN A 56 -0.61 13.24 -15.52
CA ASN A 56 -0.72 13.16 -16.99
C ASN A 56 -1.12 11.77 -17.51
N LYS A 57 -0.82 10.71 -16.74
CA LYS A 57 -1.18 9.33 -17.05
C LYS A 57 -2.55 8.93 -16.48
N LEU A 58 -2.98 9.60 -15.43
CA LEU A 58 -4.24 9.29 -14.71
C LEU A 58 -5.42 10.15 -15.19
N TRP A 59 -5.14 11.36 -15.68
CA TRP A 59 -6.18 12.29 -16.12
C TRP A 59 -6.72 11.92 -17.51
N PRO A 60 -8.02 11.52 -17.63
CA PRO A 60 -8.56 10.92 -18.84
C PRO A 60 -8.92 11.92 -19.93
N PHE A 61 -8.73 13.22 -19.68
CA PHE A 61 -9.01 14.26 -20.66
C PHE A 61 -7.72 14.96 -21.13
N GLY A 62 -7.73 15.48 -22.36
CA GLY A 62 -6.64 16.27 -22.93
C GLY A 62 -7.18 17.37 -23.83
N LEU A 63 -6.33 18.31 -24.20
CA LEU A 63 -6.65 19.33 -25.17
C LEU A 63 -6.02 18.96 -26.53
N ARG A 64 -6.83 18.86 -27.57
CA ARG A 64 -6.37 18.67 -28.95
C ARG A 64 -7.03 19.69 -29.84
N HIS A 65 -6.25 20.55 -30.48
CA HIS A 65 -6.72 21.65 -31.32
C HIS A 65 -7.74 22.55 -30.59
N GLY A 66 -7.50 22.88 -29.31
CA GLY A 66 -8.39 23.74 -28.51
C GLY A 66 -9.68 23.07 -28.00
N ARG A 67 -9.91 21.79 -28.31
CA ARG A 67 -11.09 21.04 -27.85
C ARG A 67 -10.70 19.99 -26.81
N VAL A 68 -11.55 19.82 -25.80
CA VAL A 68 -11.38 18.75 -24.80
C VAL A 68 -11.62 17.41 -25.49
N CYS A 69 -10.60 16.54 -25.45
CA CYS A 69 -10.68 15.20 -25.99
C CYS A 69 -10.50 14.16 -24.88
N SER A 70 -11.24 13.07 -24.96
CA SER A 70 -11.07 11.90 -24.11
C SER A 70 -9.81 11.11 -24.54
N LYS A 71 -9.11 10.53 -23.56
CA LYS A 71 -7.96 9.62 -23.78
C LYS A 71 -8.44 8.17 -23.50
N PRO A 72 -8.82 7.38 -24.53
CA PRO A 72 -9.36 6.04 -24.34
C PRO A 72 -8.43 5.09 -23.57
N ALA A 73 -7.12 5.21 -23.78
CA ALA A 73 -6.12 4.39 -23.08
C ALA A 73 -6.15 4.60 -21.55
N VAL A 74 -6.40 5.85 -21.11
CA VAL A 74 -6.50 6.16 -19.67
C VAL A 74 -7.79 5.59 -19.08
N TRP A 75 -8.90 5.63 -19.81
CA TRP A 75 -10.15 4.99 -19.38
C TRP A 75 -9.99 3.47 -19.28
N GLN A 76 -9.34 2.83 -20.25
CA GLN A 76 -9.04 1.40 -20.18
C GLN A 76 -8.17 1.06 -18.96
N LEU A 77 -7.18 1.90 -18.62
CA LEU A 77 -6.38 1.75 -17.40
C LEU A 77 -7.27 1.81 -16.16
N TRP A 78 -8.14 2.82 -16.06
CA TRP A 78 -9.06 2.95 -14.92
C TRP A 78 -10.02 1.77 -14.80
N PHE A 79 -10.56 1.25 -15.90
CA PHE A 79 -11.41 0.05 -15.87
C PHE A 79 -10.64 -1.19 -15.38
N LYS A 80 -9.34 -1.32 -15.73
CA LYS A 80 -8.49 -2.40 -15.20
C LYS A 80 -8.21 -2.21 -13.70
N VAL A 81 -7.98 -0.97 -13.25
CA VAL A 81 -7.83 -0.64 -11.83
C VAL A 81 -9.11 -0.96 -11.06
N VAL A 82 -10.27 -0.60 -11.58
CA VAL A 82 -11.57 -0.96 -10.97
C VAL A 82 -11.73 -2.48 -10.91
N ALA A 83 -11.45 -3.21 -11.99
CA ALA A 83 -11.50 -4.67 -11.99
C ALA A 83 -10.59 -5.29 -10.92
N ALA A 84 -9.38 -4.74 -10.72
CA ALA A 84 -8.45 -5.18 -9.68
C ALA A 84 -8.90 -4.78 -8.25
N THR A 85 -9.79 -3.79 -8.12
CA THR A 85 -10.35 -3.37 -6.82
C THR A 85 -11.48 -4.29 -6.36
N LEU A 86 -12.24 -4.89 -7.28
CA LEU A 86 -13.43 -5.70 -6.96
C LEU A 86 -13.16 -6.84 -5.95
N PRO A 87 -12.09 -7.66 -6.06
CA PRO A 87 -11.83 -8.71 -5.08
C PRO A 87 -11.68 -8.18 -3.66
N VAL A 88 -11.02 -7.03 -3.49
CA VAL A 88 -10.82 -6.41 -2.17
C VAL A 88 -12.14 -5.91 -1.59
N LEU A 89 -13.03 -5.36 -2.40
CA LEU A 89 -14.36 -4.95 -1.94
C LEU A 89 -15.17 -6.13 -1.40
N ILE A 90 -15.02 -7.32 -2.01
CA ILE A 90 -15.73 -8.54 -1.58
C ILE A 90 -15.25 -8.98 -0.20
N ILE A 91 -13.94 -8.87 0.11
CA ILE A 91 -13.38 -9.32 1.38
C ILE A 91 -13.31 -8.22 2.45
N SER A 92 -13.52 -6.96 2.08
CA SER A 92 -13.42 -5.82 3.02
C SER A 92 -14.30 -5.93 4.28
N PRO A 93 -15.47 -6.62 4.29
CA PRO A 93 -16.21 -6.84 5.53
C PRO A 93 -15.46 -7.66 6.59
N LEU A 94 -14.43 -8.43 6.17
CA LEU A 94 -13.59 -9.22 7.09
C LEU A 94 -12.45 -8.40 7.71
N ASP A 95 -12.22 -7.16 7.27
CA ASP A 95 -11.06 -6.34 7.66
C ASP A 95 -10.99 -6.12 9.18
N ASP A 96 -12.08 -5.67 9.80
CA ASP A 96 -12.11 -5.43 11.24
C ASP A 96 -11.90 -6.72 12.05
N TRP A 97 -12.47 -7.84 11.59
CA TRP A 97 -12.27 -9.14 12.23
C TRP A 97 -10.81 -9.60 12.12
N MET A 98 -10.20 -9.43 10.94
CA MET A 98 -8.80 -9.76 10.70
C MET A 98 -7.87 -8.87 11.53
N GLU A 99 -8.14 -7.55 11.60
CA GLU A 99 -7.40 -6.62 12.44
C GLU A 99 -7.47 -7.05 13.91
N ALA A 100 -8.66 -7.33 14.43
CA ALA A 100 -8.87 -7.69 15.83
C ALA A 100 -8.16 -9.00 16.25
N HIS A 101 -8.03 -9.98 15.34
CA HIS A 101 -7.47 -11.29 15.69
C HIS A 101 -6.00 -11.47 15.26
N PHE A 102 -5.57 -10.78 14.22
CA PHE A 102 -4.26 -10.98 13.59
C PHE A 102 -3.32 -9.79 13.68
N TYR A 103 -3.77 -8.62 14.19
CA TYR A 103 -2.86 -7.50 14.43
C TYR A 103 -2.03 -7.74 15.69
N ASN A 104 -1.03 -8.61 15.56
CA ASN A 104 -0.10 -8.96 16.62
C ASN A 104 1.30 -9.19 16.05
N TYR A 105 2.33 -9.14 16.91
CA TYR A 105 3.73 -9.27 16.52
C TYR A 105 4.05 -10.55 15.76
N ILE A 106 3.45 -11.68 16.18
CA ILE A 106 3.75 -13.01 15.59
C ILE A 106 3.24 -13.05 14.15
N THR A 107 1.99 -12.66 13.93
CA THR A 107 1.40 -12.63 12.58
C THR A 107 2.15 -11.65 11.67
N VAL A 108 2.41 -10.43 12.16
CA VAL A 108 3.12 -9.41 11.38
C VAL A 108 4.51 -9.89 11.00
N ALA A 109 5.27 -10.47 11.94
CA ALA A 109 6.60 -11.00 11.67
C ALA A 109 6.58 -12.20 10.72
N ALA A 110 5.64 -13.14 10.90
CA ALA A 110 5.48 -14.29 10.01
C ALA A 110 5.21 -13.84 8.56
N MET A 111 4.32 -12.86 8.36
CA MET A 111 4.01 -12.34 7.04
C MET A 111 5.15 -11.51 6.44
N LEU A 112 5.90 -10.77 7.25
CA LEU A 112 7.13 -10.10 6.81
C LEU A 112 8.14 -11.11 6.27
N ILE A 113 8.42 -12.17 7.03
CA ILE A 113 9.38 -13.20 6.64
C ILE A 113 8.89 -13.96 5.41
N LEU A 114 7.62 -14.41 5.41
CA LEU A 114 7.02 -15.14 4.29
C LEU A 114 7.14 -14.37 2.98
N TYR A 115 6.68 -13.12 2.95
CA TYR A 115 6.77 -12.28 1.75
C TYR A 115 8.20 -11.87 1.42
N GLY A 116 9.09 -11.75 2.43
CA GLY A 116 10.51 -11.58 2.21
C GLY A 116 11.10 -12.75 1.41
N VAL A 117 10.80 -13.99 1.82
CA VAL A 117 11.21 -15.21 1.10
C VAL A 117 10.56 -15.28 -0.28
N LEU A 118 9.26 -14.93 -0.41
CA LEU A 118 8.58 -14.92 -1.70
C LEU A 118 9.25 -13.96 -2.70
N PHE A 119 9.66 -12.76 -2.27
CA PHE A 119 10.42 -11.86 -3.13
C PHE A 119 11.73 -12.48 -3.62
N LEU A 120 12.49 -13.13 -2.74
CA LEU A 120 13.73 -13.79 -3.12
C LEU A 120 13.48 -14.94 -4.11
N VAL A 121 12.46 -15.75 -3.88
CA VAL A 121 12.12 -16.91 -4.74
C VAL A 121 11.64 -16.43 -6.12
N VAL A 122 10.74 -15.44 -6.16
CA VAL A 122 10.16 -14.94 -7.41
C VAL A 122 11.23 -14.27 -8.28
N GLU A 123 12.11 -13.46 -7.67
CA GLU A 123 13.20 -12.80 -8.38
C GLU A 123 14.30 -13.75 -8.87
N ASN A 124 14.47 -14.90 -8.24
CA ASN A 124 15.41 -15.91 -8.69
C ASN A 124 14.93 -16.71 -9.92
N ARG A 125 13.65 -16.65 -10.29
CA ARG A 125 13.09 -17.43 -11.40
C ARG A 125 13.56 -16.98 -12.80
N ARG A 126 14.26 -15.85 -12.94
CA ARG A 126 14.86 -15.32 -14.20
C ARG A 126 13.95 -15.44 -15.44
N THR A 127 12.67 -15.15 -15.31
CA THR A 127 11.72 -15.17 -16.43
C THR A 127 11.76 -13.86 -17.21
N THR A 128 11.71 -13.93 -18.53
CA THR A 128 11.50 -12.74 -19.36
C THR A 128 10.06 -12.24 -19.17
N PRO A 129 9.84 -10.96 -18.84
CA PRO A 129 8.50 -10.45 -18.61
C PRO A 129 7.70 -10.44 -19.94
N ARG A 130 6.46 -10.96 -19.90
CA ARG A 130 5.54 -10.90 -21.04
C ARG A 130 4.78 -9.58 -21.15
N VAL A 131 4.67 -8.83 -20.04
CA VAL A 131 3.97 -7.55 -19.94
C VAL A 131 4.94 -6.49 -19.42
N THR A 132 5.29 -5.54 -20.28
CA THR A 132 6.27 -4.48 -19.97
C THR A 132 5.65 -3.09 -19.89
N LYS A 133 4.42 -2.92 -20.40
CA LYS A 133 3.69 -1.65 -20.42
C LYS A 133 2.29 -1.82 -19.84
N LEU A 134 1.74 -0.77 -19.24
CA LEU A 134 0.40 -0.76 -18.63
C LEU A 134 -0.72 -1.10 -19.61
N GLU A 135 -0.58 -0.69 -20.87
CA GLU A 135 -1.58 -0.96 -21.91
C GLU A 135 -1.72 -2.46 -22.18
N GLN A 136 -0.63 -3.22 -22.02
CA GLN A 136 -0.56 -4.67 -22.27
C GLN A 136 -1.19 -5.49 -21.12
N ILE A 137 -1.43 -4.90 -19.94
CA ILE A 137 -2.11 -5.59 -18.85
C ILE A 137 -3.51 -5.97 -19.32
N SER A 138 -3.86 -7.25 -19.25
CA SER A 138 -5.22 -7.71 -19.53
C SER A 138 -6.15 -7.52 -18.34
N TYR A 139 -7.47 -7.55 -18.55
CA TYR A 139 -8.43 -7.55 -17.44
C TYR A 139 -8.25 -8.78 -16.51
N ARG A 140 -7.85 -9.92 -17.09
CA ARG A 140 -7.51 -11.12 -16.32
C ARG A 140 -6.31 -10.88 -15.40
N ASP A 141 -5.24 -10.25 -15.92
CA ASP A 141 -4.07 -9.92 -15.10
C ASP A 141 -4.45 -8.94 -13.98
N ALA A 142 -5.22 -7.90 -14.31
CA ALA A 142 -5.68 -6.92 -13.35
C ALA A 142 -6.51 -7.57 -12.22
N LEU A 143 -7.47 -8.43 -12.57
CA LEU A 143 -8.29 -9.16 -11.61
C LEU A 143 -7.44 -10.09 -10.72
N LEU A 144 -6.50 -10.81 -11.31
CA LEU A 144 -5.60 -11.70 -10.54
C LEU A 144 -4.67 -10.92 -9.61
N ILE A 145 -4.17 -9.73 -10.01
CA ILE A 145 -3.44 -8.84 -9.12
C ILE A 145 -4.35 -8.39 -7.96
N GLY A 146 -5.62 -8.11 -8.23
CA GLY A 146 -6.62 -7.81 -7.21
C GLY A 146 -6.85 -8.98 -6.24
N VAL A 147 -6.87 -10.22 -6.72
CA VAL A 147 -6.93 -11.42 -5.87
C VAL A 147 -5.67 -11.53 -4.99
N TRP A 148 -4.48 -11.29 -5.54
CA TRP A 148 -3.26 -11.21 -4.74
C TRP A 148 -3.32 -10.10 -3.69
N GLN A 149 -3.91 -8.95 -4.03
CA GLN A 149 -4.11 -7.86 -3.08
C GLN A 149 -4.99 -8.25 -1.88
N CYS A 150 -5.92 -9.19 -2.04
CA CYS A 150 -6.75 -9.68 -0.93
C CYS A 150 -5.92 -10.25 0.22
N LEU A 151 -4.74 -10.80 -0.05
CA LEU A 151 -3.83 -11.29 0.99
C LEU A 151 -3.31 -10.17 1.91
N ALA A 152 -3.41 -8.92 1.49
CA ALA A 152 -3.02 -7.77 2.30
C ALA A 152 -3.97 -7.50 3.49
N ILE A 153 -5.11 -8.17 3.56
CA ILE A 153 -5.98 -8.16 4.74
C ILE A 153 -5.28 -8.76 5.97
N ILE A 154 -4.28 -9.64 5.75
CA ILE A 154 -3.48 -10.20 6.83
C ILE A 154 -2.41 -9.19 7.23
N PRO A 155 -2.40 -8.69 8.48
CA PRO A 155 -1.42 -7.70 8.95
C PRO A 155 0.02 -8.15 8.73
N GLY A 156 0.88 -7.24 8.24
CA GLY A 156 2.26 -7.54 7.91
C GLY A 156 2.52 -7.94 6.45
N THR A 157 1.50 -8.37 5.70
CA THR A 157 1.63 -8.77 4.29
C THR A 157 2.15 -7.63 3.41
N SER A 158 1.70 -6.42 3.60
CA SER A 158 1.86 -5.24 2.74
C SER A 158 1.04 -5.35 1.45
N ARG A 159 0.20 -4.37 1.19
CA ARG A 159 -0.60 -4.27 -0.03
C ARG A 159 0.31 -4.22 -1.28
N SER A 160 1.28 -3.31 -1.29
CA SER A 160 2.25 -3.22 -2.39
C SER A 160 3.09 -4.49 -2.53
N GLY A 161 3.46 -5.13 -1.41
CA GLY A 161 4.17 -6.42 -1.44
C GLY A 161 3.37 -7.53 -2.12
N ALA A 162 2.10 -7.68 -1.77
CA ALA A 162 1.22 -8.71 -2.34
C ALA A 162 0.97 -8.48 -3.84
N THR A 163 0.64 -7.26 -4.25
CA THR A 163 0.37 -6.93 -5.65
C THR A 163 1.60 -7.05 -6.54
N ILE A 164 2.79 -6.65 -6.03
CA ILE A 164 4.05 -6.77 -6.77
C ILE A 164 4.41 -8.24 -6.95
N VAL A 165 4.40 -9.05 -5.89
CA VAL A 165 4.67 -10.50 -5.99
C VAL A 165 3.70 -11.16 -6.96
N GLY A 166 2.40 -10.89 -6.83
CA GLY A 166 1.38 -11.42 -7.74
C GLY A 166 1.62 -11.03 -9.20
N GLY A 167 1.91 -9.76 -9.45
CA GLY A 167 2.17 -9.28 -10.80
C GLY A 167 3.45 -9.84 -11.42
N LEU A 168 4.53 -10.01 -10.63
CA LEU A 168 5.75 -10.67 -11.10
C LEU A 168 5.49 -12.14 -11.46
N LEU A 169 4.71 -12.87 -10.67
CA LEU A 169 4.31 -14.26 -10.95
C LEU A 169 3.46 -14.36 -12.22
N LEU A 170 2.65 -13.34 -12.50
CA LEU A 170 1.87 -13.24 -13.74
C LEU A 170 2.71 -12.79 -14.96
N GLY A 171 4.01 -12.53 -14.77
CA GLY A 171 4.94 -12.16 -15.84
C GLY A 171 4.92 -10.68 -16.22
N LEU A 172 4.53 -9.79 -15.31
CA LEU A 172 4.71 -8.34 -15.48
C LEU A 172 6.16 -7.96 -15.18
N SER A 173 6.67 -6.93 -15.86
CA SER A 173 7.96 -6.35 -15.52
C SER A 173 7.90 -5.59 -14.19
N ARG A 174 9.03 -5.45 -13.51
CA ARG A 174 9.16 -4.76 -12.22
C ARG A 174 8.57 -3.35 -12.25
N ALA A 175 8.94 -2.56 -13.24
CA ALA A 175 8.43 -1.19 -13.40
C ALA A 175 6.92 -1.16 -13.69
N CYS A 176 6.43 -2.07 -14.53
CA CYS A 176 5.01 -2.14 -14.90
C CYS A 176 4.14 -2.51 -13.70
N VAL A 177 4.53 -3.53 -12.93
CA VAL A 177 3.75 -3.94 -11.74
C VAL A 177 3.82 -2.90 -10.64
N ALA A 178 4.98 -2.26 -10.39
CA ALA A 178 5.09 -1.19 -9.40
C ALA A 178 4.18 -0.01 -9.75
N GLU A 179 4.21 0.45 -11.00
CA GLU A 179 3.35 1.55 -11.46
C GLU A 179 1.85 1.18 -11.37
N PHE A 180 1.46 -0.02 -11.79
CA PHE A 180 0.07 -0.49 -11.66
C PHE A 180 -0.38 -0.59 -10.20
N THR A 181 0.50 -1.07 -9.32
CA THR A 181 0.26 -1.13 -7.86
C THR A 181 -0.03 0.26 -7.27
N PHE A 182 0.66 1.30 -7.73
CA PHE A 182 0.39 2.67 -7.29
C PHE A 182 -0.98 3.16 -7.73
N TYR A 183 -1.39 2.87 -8.96
CA TYR A 183 -2.72 3.28 -9.43
C TYR A 183 -3.85 2.51 -8.74
N LEU A 184 -3.63 1.23 -8.47
CA LEU A 184 -4.56 0.40 -7.72
C LEU A 184 -4.72 0.88 -6.27
N ALA A 185 -3.68 1.50 -5.69
CA ALA A 185 -3.75 2.11 -4.36
C ALA A 185 -4.82 3.19 -4.25
N ILE A 186 -5.03 3.98 -5.32
CA ILE A 186 -5.90 5.16 -5.29
C ILE A 186 -7.33 4.79 -4.85
N PRO A 187 -8.07 3.93 -5.56
CA PRO A 187 -9.45 3.60 -5.15
C PRO A 187 -9.50 2.77 -3.86
N VAL A 188 -8.53 1.87 -3.64
CA VAL A 188 -8.54 0.97 -2.48
C VAL A 188 -8.33 1.75 -1.18
N MET A 189 -7.28 2.57 -1.12
CA MET A 189 -6.97 3.34 0.09
C MET A 189 -7.95 4.49 0.31
N ALA A 190 -8.44 5.14 -0.76
CA ALA A 190 -9.50 6.14 -0.65
C ALA A 190 -10.78 5.52 -0.08
N GLY A 191 -11.17 4.33 -0.56
CA GLY A 191 -12.33 3.59 -0.05
C GLY A 191 -12.16 3.16 1.40
N ALA A 192 -11.00 2.61 1.77
CA ALA A 192 -10.69 2.22 3.14
C ALA A 192 -10.71 3.43 4.10
N SER A 193 -10.09 4.55 3.69
CA SER A 193 -10.09 5.79 4.49
C SER A 193 -11.51 6.33 4.68
N LEU A 194 -12.31 6.37 3.61
CA LEU A 194 -13.71 6.80 3.71
C LEU A 194 -14.50 5.92 4.66
N LEU A 195 -14.33 4.59 4.58
CA LEU A 195 -15.01 3.64 5.45
C LEU A 195 -14.63 3.86 6.93
N LYS A 196 -13.33 4.02 7.24
CA LYS A 196 -12.85 4.28 8.61
C LYS A 196 -13.36 5.63 9.15
N VAL A 197 -13.39 6.68 8.33
CA VAL A 197 -13.98 7.98 8.73
C VAL A 197 -15.48 7.85 9.01
N VAL A 198 -16.22 7.16 8.13
CA VAL A 198 -17.67 6.95 8.35
C VAL A 198 -17.91 6.16 9.63
N LYS A 199 -17.17 5.07 9.88
CA LYS A 199 -17.27 4.29 11.12
C LYS A 199 -16.97 5.13 12.37
N PHE A 200 -15.94 5.98 12.32
CA PHE A 200 -15.57 6.87 13.40
C PHE A 200 -16.71 7.85 13.74
N VAL A 201 -17.28 8.50 12.73
CA VAL A 201 -18.38 9.47 12.91
C VAL A 201 -19.67 8.79 13.36
N VAL A 202 -20.06 7.67 12.73
CA VAL A 202 -21.28 6.91 13.09
C VAL A 202 -21.16 6.31 14.48
N GLY A 203 -19.93 5.95 14.91
CA GLY A 203 -19.64 5.50 16.27
C GLY A 203 -19.79 6.60 17.35
N GLY A 204 -20.15 7.83 16.97
CA GLY A 204 -20.32 8.96 17.90
C GLY A 204 -19.02 9.60 18.36
N SER A 205 -17.88 9.20 17.78
CA SER A 205 -16.57 9.78 18.10
C SER A 205 -16.42 11.15 17.42
N VAL A 206 -15.82 12.12 18.12
CA VAL A 206 -15.55 13.46 17.63
C VAL A 206 -14.07 13.77 17.83
N MET A 207 -13.42 14.27 16.77
CA MET A 207 -12.03 14.67 16.86
C MET A 207 -11.89 15.98 17.64
N THR A 208 -10.91 16.01 18.53
CA THR A 208 -10.44 17.26 19.16
C THR A 208 -9.67 18.13 18.15
N GLY A 209 -9.56 19.42 18.41
CA GLY A 209 -8.77 20.31 17.56
C GLY A 209 -7.29 19.85 17.40
N THR A 210 -6.72 19.25 18.46
CA THR A 210 -5.36 18.69 18.42
C THR A 210 -5.30 17.46 17.50
N GLU A 211 -6.26 16.57 17.55
CA GLU A 211 -6.30 15.39 16.68
C GLU A 211 -6.48 15.76 15.20
N VAL A 212 -7.29 16.77 14.92
CA VAL A 212 -7.42 17.31 13.54
C VAL A 212 -6.08 17.86 13.05
N ALA A 213 -5.37 18.63 13.88
CA ALA A 213 -4.06 19.17 13.53
C ALA A 213 -3.03 18.06 13.31
N VAL A 214 -2.99 17.04 14.18
CA VAL A 214 -2.12 15.86 14.07
C VAL A 214 -2.41 15.09 12.78
N LEU A 215 -3.67 14.87 12.45
CA LEU A 215 -4.07 14.19 11.22
C LEU A 215 -3.65 14.98 9.97
N ALA A 216 -3.90 16.29 9.96
CA ALA A 216 -3.51 17.16 8.86
C ALA A 216 -1.99 17.17 8.63
N VAL A 217 -1.21 17.34 9.71
CA VAL A 217 0.26 17.28 9.65
C VAL A 217 0.72 15.90 9.18
N GLY A 218 0.12 14.82 9.72
CA GLY A 218 0.40 13.45 9.29
C GLY A 218 0.21 13.25 7.79
N CYS A 219 -0.92 13.71 7.24
CA CYS A 219 -1.22 13.64 5.80
C CYS A 219 -0.23 14.46 4.95
N VAL A 220 0.09 15.69 5.37
CA VAL A 220 1.05 16.55 4.64
C VAL A 220 2.44 15.93 4.63
N VAL A 221 2.91 15.43 5.76
CA VAL A 221 4.21 14.76 5.87
C VAL A 221 4.22 13.48 5.04
N ALA A 222 3.18 12.65 5.12
CA ALA A 222 3.05 11.44 4.29
C ALA A 222 3.08 11.79 2.80
N PHE A 223 2.39 12.85 2.38
CA PHE A 223 2.41 13.34 0.99
C PHE A 223 3.82 13.70 0.52
N VAL A 224 4.52 14.57 1.26
CA VAL A 224 5.85 15.07 0.87
C VAL A 224 6.87 13.93 0.81
N VAL A 225 6.85 13.05 1.82
CA VAL A 225 7.76 11.90 1.88
C VAL A 225 7.44 10.89 0.78
N SER A 226 6.16 10.66 0.49
CA SER A 226 5.73 9.76 -0.59
C SER A 226 6.19 10.22 -1.97
N LEU A 227 6.25 11.53 -2.23
CA LEU A 227 6.79 12.05 -3.50
C LEU A 227 8.24 11.57 -3.74
N ALA A 228 9.06 11.57 -2.69
CA ALA A 228 10.43 11.09 -2.76
C ALA A 228 10.50 9.55 -2.85
N ALA A 229 9.72 8.85 -2.03
CA ALA A 229 9.71 7.38 -1.98
C ALA A 229 9.25 6.75 -3.30
N ILE A 230 8.20 7.29 -3.94
CA ILE A 230 7.68 6.81 -5.22
C ILE A 230 8.71 7.02 -6.34
N ARG A 231 9.32 8.22 -6.41
CA ARG A 231 10.39 8.50 -7.38
C ARG A 231 11.57 7.55 -7.21
N PHE A 232 12.02 7.40 -5.97
CA PHE A 232 13.10 6.47 -5.63
C PHE A 232 12.76 5.05 -6.09
N LEU A 233 11.59 4.51 -5.74
CA LEU A 233 11.23 3.14 -6.13
C LEU A 233 11.16 2.99 -7.64
N MET A 234 10.55 3.93 -8.37
CA MET A 234 10.45 3.85 -9.83
C MET A 234 11.81 3.88 -10.53
N ASP A 235 12.77 4.65 -9.99
CA ASP A 235 14.13 4.66 -10.53
C ASP A 235 14.93 3.42 -10.11
N TYR A 236 14.71 2.92 -8.90
CA TYR A 236 15.34 1.71 -8.39
C TYR A 236 14.96 0.47 -9.21
N VAL A 237 13.68 0.24 -9.46
CA VAL A 237 13.19 -0.97 -10.16
C VAL A 237 13.52 -1.02 -11.65
N LYS A 238 13.97 0.09 -12.25
CA LYS A 238 14.51 0.12 -13.61
C LYS A 238 15.88 -0.55 -13.72
N ARG A 239 16.65 -0.58 -12.62
CA ARG A 239 18.05 -1.03 -12.60
C ARG A 239 18.30 -2.21 -11.67
N HIS A 240 17.43 -2.42 -10.67
CA HIS A 240 17.59 -3.41 -9.61
C HIS A 240 16.35 -4.31 -9.51
N ASP A 241 16.53 -5.44 -8.83
CA ASP A 241 15.45 -6.36 -8.49
C ASP A 241 14.87 -6.06 -7.08
N PHE A 242 13.81 -6.78 -6.70
CA PHE A 242 13.18 -6.63 -5.39
C PHE A 242 13.86 -7.46 -4.27
N LYS A 243 14.97 -8.14 -4.53
CA LYS A 243 15.64 -8.98 -3.51
C LYS A 243 16.07 -8.19 -2.29
N PHE A 244 16.54 -6.94 -2.47
CA PHE A 244 16.89 -6.08 -1.36
C PHE A 244 15.70 -5.89 -0.39
N PHE A 245 14.51 -5.60 -0.93
CA PHE A 245 13.32 -5.45 -0.11
C PHE A 245 12.88 -6.77 0.52
N GLY A 246 13.11 -7.91 -0.16
CA GLY A 246 12.89 -9.24 0.39
C GLY A 246 13.77 -9.50 1.61
N ALA A 247 15.07 -9.27 1.49
CA ALA A 247 16.03 -9.41 2.60
C ALA A 247 15.70 -8.46 3.76
N TYR A 248 15.39 -7.20 3.46
CA TYR A 248 14.97 -6.20 4.44
C TYR A 248 13.76 -6.68 5.26
N ARG A 249 12.72 -7.22 4.60
CA ARG A 249 11.52 -7.74 5.27
C ARG A 249 11.82 -8.88 6.22
N ILE A 250 12.74 -9.80 5.85
CA ILE A 250 13.15 -10.91 6.72
C ILE A 250 13.83 -10.36 7.98
N VAL A 251 14.76 -9.42 7.82
CA VAL A 251 15.43 -8.77 8.95
C VAL A 251 14.44 -8.04 9.85
N LEU A 252 13.51 -7.26 9.25
CA LEU A 252 12.47 -6.54 9.98
C LEU A 252 11.57 -7.52 10.76
N GLY A 253 11.17 -8.64 10.15
CA GLY A 253 10.39 -9.68 10.81
C GLY A 253 11.09 -10.29 12.02
N ILE A 254 12.40 -10.52 11.92
CA ILE A 254 13.22 -10.99 13.05
C ILE A 254 13.27 -9.94 14.16
N ILE A 255 13.43 -8.66 13.81
CA ILE A 255 13.40 -7.55 14.79
C ILE A 255 12.06 -7.48 15.50
N VAL A 256 10.93 -7.60 14.76
CA VAL A 256 9.59 -7.61 15.35
C VAL A 256 9.42 -8.75 16.35
N LEU A 257 9.92 -9.96 16.04
CA LEU A 257 9.91 -11.09 16.98
C LEU A 257 10.78 -10.84 18.22
N ALA A 258 11.97 -10.25 18.03
CA ALA A 258 12.86 -9.93 19.14
C ALA A 258 12.23 -8.91 20.10
N VAL A 259 11.56 -7.87 19.56
CA VAL A 259 10.82 -6.90 20.36
C VAL A 259 9.65 -7.55 21.09
N ALA A 260 8.89 -8.44 20.42
CA ALA A 260 7.80 -9.18 21.06
C ALA A 260 8.30 -10.03 22.22
N ALA A 261 9.43 -10.74 22.06
CA ALA A 261 10.02 -11.52 23.13
C ALA A 261 10.49 -10.66 24.30
N ALA A 262 11.12 -9.50 24.02
CA ALA A 262 11.54 -8.58 25.06
C ALA A 262 10.35 -7.99 25.84
N THR A 263 9.27 -7.60 25.16
CA THR A 263 8.05 -7.03 25.81
C THR A 263 7.22 -8.07 26.56
N ALA A 264 7.38 -9.36 26.28
CA ALA A 264 6.72 -10.45 27.02
C ALA A 264 7.48 -10.85 28.30
N ILE A 265 8.75 -10.46 28.45
CA ILE A 265 9.61 -10.78 29.60
C ILE A 265 9.55 -9.68 30.66
N PHE A 266 9.21 -8.45 30.28
CA PHE A 266 9.06 -7.28 31.16
C PHE A 266 7.58 -6.84 31.26
#